data_8b464fcc74b18706aa993daa602ba9e9
#
_entry.id   8b464fcc74b18706aa993daa602ba9e9
#
_cell.length_a   1.000
_cell.length_b   1.000
_cell.length_c   1.000
_cell.angle_alpha   90.00
_cell.angle_beta   90.00
_cell.angle_gamma   90.00
#
_symmetry.space_group_name_H-M   'P 1'
#
loop_
_entity.id
_entity.type
_entity.pdbx_description
1 polymer ?
#
loop_
_entity_poly.entity_id
_entity_poly.type
_entity_poly.pdbx_seq_one_letter_code
_entity_poly.pdbx_strand_id
1 'polypeptide(L)'
;MLRRIAGRFFIVTNTDLPESEVVSAYKDQWEIERSFRTIKSFIEIRPVYHRKSERIKAHVFICVLSLLLSRIMEKRTGTTIESLRKSLNTLDVVPVNVDTRKIYISSESQEAYQILKTLGMTYPRIRECAHT
;
A
#
# COMPACT_ATOMS: atom_id res chain seq x y z
N MET A 1 -34.28 -23.66 -11.71
CA MET A 1 -34.55 -22.22 -11.74
C MET A 1 -33.44 -21.34 -11.11
N LEU A 2 -32.58 -21.85 -10.25
CA LEU A 2 -31.49 -21.13 -9.57
C LEU A 2 -30.29 -20.73 -10.47
N ARG A 3 -30.05 -21.40 -11.59
CA ARG A 3 -28.90 -21.11 -12.50
C ARG A 3 -28.99 -19.73 -13.23
N ARG A 4 -30.16 -19.12 -13.29
CA ARG A 4 -30.35 -17.81 -13.96
C ARG A 4 -29.92 -16.60 -13.12
N ILE A 5 -29.73 -16.76 -11.82
CA ILE A 5 -29.43 -15.67 -10.87
C ILE A 5 -27.93 -15.66 -10.50
N ALA A 6 -27.20 -16.73 -10.79
CA ALA A 6 -25.77 -16.82 -10.50
C ALA A 6 -24.98 -15.69 -11.21
N GLY A 7 -24.21 -14.93 -10.45
CA GLY A 7 -23.41 -13.79 -10.95
C GLY A 7 -24.20 -12.48 -11.10
N ARG A 8 -25.45 -12.41 -10.64
CA ARG A 8 -26.25 -11.18 -10.61
C ARG A 8 -26.44 -10.72 -9.17
N PHE A 9 -26.40 -9.43 -8.97
CA PHE A 9 -26.77 -8.80 -7.71
C PHE A 9 -27.83 -7.72 -7.97
N PHE A 10 -28.62 -7.43 -6.94
CA PHE A 10 -29.67 -6.44 -7.01
C PHE A 10 -29.34 -5.30 -6.05
N ILE A 11 -29.48 -4.07 -6.53
CA ILE A 11 -29.40 -2.87 -5.72
C ILE A 11 -30.80 -2.28 -5.61
N VAL A 12 -31.25 -2.04 -4.39
CA VAL A 12 -32.50 -1.35 -4.10
C VAL A 12 -32.13 0.05 -3.62
N THR A 13 -32.71 1.06 -4.23
CA THR A 13 -32.46 2.46 -3.90
C THR A 13 -33.76 3.23 -3.78
N ASN A 14 -33.75 4.29 -3.01
CA ASN A 14 -34.86 5.25 -2.87
C ASN A 14 -34.52 6.58 -3.55
N THR A 15 -33.48 6.63 -4.40
CA THR A 15 -33.08 7.83 -5.13
C THR A 15 -33.57 7.76 -6.58
N ASP A 16 -33.78 8.93 -7.18
CA ASP A 16 -34.13 9.09 -8.61
C ASP A 16 -32.89 9.19 -9.51
N LEU A 17 -31.71 8.78 -9.01
CA LEU A 17 -30.45 8.80 -9.76
C LEU A 17 -30.48 7.77 -10.90
N PRO A 18 -29.80 8.05 -12.04
CA PRO A 18 -29.60 7.08 -13.10
C PRO A 18 -28.95 5.79 -12.60
N GLU A 19 -29.29 4.65 -13.20
CA GLU A 19 -28.79 3.33 -12.82
C GLU A 19 -27.24 3.26 -12.75
N SER A 20 -26.56 3.93 -13.70
CA SER A 20 -25.10 3.99 -13.73
C SER A 20 -24.50 4.70 -12.53
N GLU A 21 -25.14 5.76 -12.03
CA GLU A 21 -24.69 6.51 -10.86
C GLU A 21 -24.93 5.73 -9.59
N VAL A 22 -26.06 5.03 -9.46
CA VAL A 22 -26.36 4.15 -8.31
C VAL A 22 -25.32 3.03 -8.23
N VAL A 23 -24.97 2.40 -9.35
CA VAL A 23 -23.94 1.35 -9.42
C VAL A 23 -22.56 1.91 -9.06
N SER A 24 -22.24 3.12 -9.52
CA SER A 24 -20.97 3.80 -9.18
C SER A 24 -20.88 4.07 -7.69
N ALA A 25 -21.91 4.67 -7.09
CA ALA A 25 -21.96 4.96 -5.66
C ALA A 25 -21.84 3.69 -4.80
N TYR A 26 -22.45 2.58 -5.22
CA TYR A 26 -22.31 1.30 -4.55
C TYR A 26 -20.87 0.76 -4.62
N LYS A 27 -20.21 0.91 -5.76
CA LYS A 27 -18.79 0.53 -5.92
C LYS A 27 -17.86 1.38 -5.04
N ASP A 28 -18.13 2.70 -4.96
CA ASP A 28 -17.37 3.61 -4.11
C ASP A 28 -17.48 3.22 -2.62
N GLN A 29 -18.67 2.81 -2.16
CA GLN A 29 -18.85 2.27 -0.82
C GLN A 29 -17.99 1.01 -0.59
N TRP A 30 -17.91 0.12 -1.55
CA TRP A 30 -17.06 -1.08 -1.46
C TRP A 30 -15.57 -0.74 -1.37
N GLU A 31 -15.11 0.31 -2.06
CA GLU A 31 -13.75 0.81 -1.93
C GLU A 31 -13.46 1.37 -0.53
N ILE A 32 -14.43 2.05 0.08
CA ILE A 32 -14.32 2.52 1.46
C ILE A 32 -14.18 1.34 2.43
N GLU A 33 -15.01 0.32 2.30
CA GLU A 33 -14.90 -0.90 3.12
C GLU A 33 -13.56 -1.60 2.95
N ARG A 34 -13.06 -1.70 1.72
CA ARG A 34 -11.73 -2.23 1.43
C ARG A 34 -10.63 -1.40 2.09
N SER A 35 -10.78 -0.07 2.10
CA SER A 35 -9.84 0.83 2.76
C SER A 35 -9.81 0.63 4.27
N PHE A 36 -10.97 0.50 4.92
CA PHE A 36 -11.05 0.15 6.34
C PHE A 36 -10.43 -1.22 6.65
N ARG A 37 -10.61 -2.18 5.79
CA ARG A 37 -9.97 -3.50 5.93
C ARG A 37 -8.44 -3.37 5.87
N THR A 38 -7.91 -2.60 4.92
CA THR A 38 -6.48 -2.33 4.79
C THR A 38 -5.92 -1.64 6.04
N ILE A 39 -6.62 -0.63 6.59
CA ILE A 39 -6.20 0.04 7.82
C ILE A 39 -6.13 -0.94 9.00
N LYS A 40 -7.10 -1.84 9.10
CA LYS A 40 -7.17 -2.80 10.22
C LYS A 40 -6.14 -3.93 10.12
N SER A 41 -5.93 -4.48 8.93
CA SER A 41 -5.13 -5.71 8.74
C SER A 41 -3.71 -5.43 8.27
N PHE A 42 -3.50 -4.46 7.39
CA PHE A 42 -2.19 -4.19 6.82
C PHE A 42 -1.42 -3.09 7.56
N ILE A 43 -2.12 -2.01 7.94
CA ILE A 43 -1.52 -0.87 8.64
C ILE A 43 -1.53 -1.09 10.15
N GLU A 44 -2.34 -2.05 10.63
CA GLU A 44 -2.44 -2.45 12.04
C GLU A 44 -2.73 -1.26 12.98
N ILE A 45 -3.75 -0.45 12.64
CA ILE A 45 -4.15 0.69 13.47
C ILE A 45 -4.46 0.30 14.92
N ARG A 46 -4.75 -0.97 15.18
CA ARG A 46 -5.00 -1.52 16.52
C ARG A 46 -4.02 -2.66 16.81
N PRO A 47 -3.63 -2.83 18.09
CA PRO A 47 -4.02 -2.05 19.29
C PRO A 47 -3.30 -0.70 19.39
N VAL A 48 -3.99 0.31 19.94
CA VAL A 48 -3.41 1.64 20.19
C VAL A 48 -2.83 1.63 21.61
N TYR A 49 -1.52 1.54 21.71
CA TYR A 49 -0.80 1.49 23.00
C TYR A 49 -0.60 2.87 23.66
N HIS A 50 -1.03 3.95 22.99
CA HIS A 50 -0.85 5.30 23.50
C HIS A 50 -1.98 5.71 24.44
N ARG A 51 -1.64 6.32 25.59
CA ARG A 51 -2.59 6.82 26.58
C ARG A 51 -2.88 8.32 26.43
N LYS A 52 -1.94 9.08 25.87
CA LYS A 52 -2.11 10.53 25.66
C LYS A 52 -2.90 10.79 24.39
N SER A 53 -3.91 11.67 24.48
CA SER A 53 -4.80 12.02 23.35
C SER A 53 -4.03 12.50 22.11
N GLU A 54 -3.01 13.32 22.29
CA GLU A 54 -2.16 13.83 21.20
C GLU A 54 -1.44 12.70 20.46
N ARG A 55 -0.90 11.72 21.19
CA ARG A 55 -0.23 10.57 20.60
C ARG A 55 -1.19 9.64 19.87
N ILE A 56 -2.43 9.50 20.38
CA ILE A 56 -3.49 8.74 19.71
C ILE A 56 -3.84 9.42 18.38
N LYS A 57 -4.03 10.75 18.39
CA LYS A 57 -4.30 11.53 17.17
C LYS A 57 -3.18 11.40 16.15
N ALA A 58 -1.92 11.52 16.58
CA ALA A 58 -0.76 11.36 15.73
C ALA A 58 -0.68 9.94 15.13
N HIS A 59 -0.93 8.90 15.92
CA HIS A 59 -0.97 7.52 15.46
C HIS A 59 -2.03 7.32 14.38
N VAL A 60 -3.26 7.76 14.63
CA VAL A 60 -4.36 7.68 13.64
C VAL A 60 -4.01 8.44 12.37
N PHE A 61 -3.44 9.64 12.49
CA PHE A 61 -3.02 10.45 11.35
C PHE A 61 -1.97 9.72 10.49
N ILE A 62 -0.96 9.11 11.11
CA ILE A 62 0.06 8.32 10.42
C ILE A 62 -0.58 7.13 9.69
N CYS A 63 -1.54 6.44 10.32
CA CYS A 63 -2.25 5.33 9.68
C CYS A 63 -3.06 5.78 8.44
N VAL A 64 -3.73 6.92 8.52
CA VAL A 64 -4.48 7.49 7.38
C VAL A 64 -3.53 7.91 6.27
N LEU A 65 -2.40 8.54 6.61
CA LEU A 65 -1.37 8.91 5.63
C LEU A 65 -0.77 7.66 4.95
N SER A 66 -0.51 6.60 5.71
CA SER A 66 -0.03 5.32 5.19
C SER A 66 -1.04 4.69 4.23
N LEU A 67 -2.35 4.78 4.54
CA LEU A 67 -3.40 4.32 3.62
C LEU A 67 -3.39 5.13 2.32
N LEU A 68 -3.30 6.45 2.41
CA LEU A 68 -3.25 7.32 1.24
C LEU A 68 -2.07 6.97 0.34
N LEU A 69 -0.88 6.82 0.92
CA LEU A 69 0.32 6.41 0.18
C LEU A 69 0.15 5.03 -0.47
N SER A 70 -0.41 4.07 0.26
CA SER A 70 -0.71 2.74 -0.26
C SER A 70 -1.61 2.81 -1.49
N ARG A 71 -2.67 3.62 -1.45
CA ARG A 71 -3.60 3.80 -2.58
C ARG A 71 -2.95 4.48 -3.79
N ILE A 72 -2.09 5.47 -3.55
CA ILE A 72 -1.33 6.11 -4.63
C ILE A 72 -0.38 5.10 -5.29
N MET A 73 0.30 4.28 -4.50
CA MET A 73 1.20 3.23 -5.00
C MET A 73 0.42 2.19 -5.82
N GLU A 74 -0.67 1.65 -5.29
CA GLU A 74 -1.55 0.70 -6.00
C GLU A 74 -2.04 1.28 -7.33
N LYS A 75 -2.50 2.54 -7.33
CA LYS A 75 -3.00 3.21 -8.54
C LYS A 75 -1.90 3.41 -9.59
N ARG A 76 -0.68 3.73 -9.17
CA ARG A 76 0.44 3.96 -10.10
C ARG A 76 1.03 2.67 -10.66
N THR A 77 1.07 1.62 -9.87
CA THR A 77 1.71 0.35 -10.24
C THR A 77 0.72 -0.67 -10.80
N GLY A 78 -0.57 -0.49 -10.57
CA GLY A 78 -1.61 -1.49 -10.91
C GLY A 78 -1.53 -2.76 -10.07
N THR A 79 -0.77 -2.75 -8.97
CA THR A 79 -0.47 -3.92 -8.14
C THR A 79 -0.94 -3.70 -6.71
N THR A 80 -1.36 -4.76 -6.01
CA THR A 80 -1.82 -4.65 -4.61
C THR A 80 -0.68 -4.30 -3.66
N ILE A 81 -0.98 -3.58 -2.57
CA ILE A 81 0.04 -3.17 -1.60
C ILE A 81 0.76 -4.36 -0.96
N GLU A 82 0.08 -5.49 -0.76
CA GLU A 82 0.71 -6.72 -0.25
C GLU A 82 1.77 -7.26 -1.22
N SER A 83 1.47 -7.27 -2.53
CA SER A 83 2.43 -7.69 -3.56
C SER A 83 3.59 -6.72 -3.65
N LEU A 84 3.31 -5.41 -3.65
CA LEU A 84 4.36 -4.37 -3.63
C LEU A 84 5.30 -4.55 -2.44
N ARG A 85 4.75 -4.78 -1.24
CA ARG A 85 5.57 -5.03 -0.04
C ARG A 85 6.44 -6.26 -0.19
N LYS A 86 5.90 -7.36 -0.73
CA LYS A 86 6.69 -8.59 -0.97
C LYS A 86 7.86 -8.32 -1.90
N SER A 87 7.61 -7.66 -3.04
CA SER A 87 8.67 -7.35 -4.01
C SER A 87 9.68 -6.35 -3.47
N LEU A 88 9.25 -5.33 -2.71
CA LEU A 88 10.17 -4.37 -2.10
C LEU A 88 10.99 -4.97 -0.94
N ASN A 89 10.44 -5.94 -0.21
CA ASN A 89 11.17 -6.65 0.84
C ASN A 89 12.29 -7.56 0.30
N THR A 90 12.36 -7.79 -1.01
CA THR A 90 13.52 -8.48 -1.63
C THR A 90 14.71 -7.55 -1.81
N LEU A 91 14.55 -6.25 -1.59
CA LEU A 91 15.65 -5.29 -1.57
C LEU A 91 16.39 -5.41 -0.25
N ASP A 92 17.51 -6.10 -0.32
CA ASP A 92 18.39 -6.27 0.83
C ASP A 92 19.67 -5.47 0.63
N VAL A 93 20.22 -4.93 1.71
CA VAL A 93 21.46 -4.17 1.68
C VAL A 93 22.48 -4.91 2.53
N VAL A 94 23.44 -5.52 1.84
CA VAL A 94 24.49 -6.31 2.48
C VAL A 94 25.75 -5.44 2.65
N PRO A 95 26.27 -5.29 3.89
CA PRO A 95 27.55 -4.66 4.09
C PRO A 95 28.68 -5.60 3.66
N VAL A 96 29.54 -5.13 2.78
CA VAL A 96 30.73 -5.86 2.34
C VAL A 96 31.98 -5.05 2.76
N ASN A 97 32.91 -5.70 3.42
CA ASN A 97 34.19 -5.08 3.78
C ASN A 97 35.19 -5.35 2.66
N VAL A 98 35.67 -4.27 2.03
CA VAL A 98 36.73 -4.32 1.03
C VAL A 98 37.92 -3.53 1.58
N ASP A 99 38.97 -4.22 1.95
CA ASP A 99 40.13 -3.68 2.67
C ASP A 99 39.73 -2.92 3.95
N THR A 100 39.94 -1.61 3.96
CA THR A 100 39.60 -0.71 5.07
C THR A 100 38.25 -0.02 4.90
N ARG A 101 37.52 -0.28 3.81
CA ARG A 101 36.27 0.40 3.46
C ARG A 101 35.06 -0.51 3.64
N LYS A 102 33.97 0.04 4.20
CA LYS A 102 32.69 -0.63 4.31
C LYS A 102 31.78 -0.15 3.17
N ILE A 103 31.48 -1.05 2.25
CA ILE A 103 30.62 -0.79 1.08
C ILE A 103 29.29 -1.48 1.31
N TYR A 104 28.20 -0.81 0.98
CA TYR A 104 26.85 -1.37 1.05
C TYR A 104 26.38 -1.73 -0.35
N ILE A 105 26.14 -3.00 -0.59
CA ILE A 105 25.67 -3.51 -1.88
C ILE A 105 24.19 -3.88 -1.73
N SER A 106 23.34 -3.33 -2.60
CA SER A 106 21.93 -3.73 -2.66
C SER A 106 21.78 -4.98 -3.52
N SER A 107 20.90 -5.89 -3.08
CA SER A 107 20.49 -7.03 -3.93
C SER A 107 19.74 -6.50 -5.15
N GLU A 108 20.03 -7.05 -6.33
CA GLU A 108 19.28 -6.74 -7.55
C GLU A 108 17.99 -7.56 -7.58
N SER A 109 16.83 -6.88 -7.50
CA SER A 109 15.53 -7.47 -7.78
C SER A 109 14.92 -6.73 -8.97
N GLN A 110 14.72 -7.46 -10.07
CA GLN A 110 14.13 -6.92 -11.29
C GLN A 110 12.73 -6.34 -11.02
N GLU A 111 11.93 -7.02 -10.21
CA GLU A 111 10.58 -6.57 -9.86
C GLU A 111 10.60 -5.29 -9.03
N ALA A 112 11.46 -5.23 -8.00
CA ALA A 112 11.60 -4.06 -7.17
C ALA A 112 12.12 -2.86 -7.97
N TYR A 113 13.05 -3.09 -8.92
CA TYR A 113 13.53 -2.06 -9.83
C TYR A 113 12.38 -1.45 -10.66
N GLN A 114 11.53 -2.28 -11.27
CA GLN A 114 10.40 -1.82 -12.07
C GLN A 114 9.37 -1.05 -11.24
N ILE A 115 9.10 -1.50 -10.02
CA ILE A 115 8.22 -0.80 -9.08
C ILE A 115 8.77 0.59 -8.76
N LEU A 116 10.03 0.70 -8.35
CA LEU A 116 10.66 1.96 -8.01
C LEU A 116 10.67 2.92 -9.21
N LYS A 117 11.00 2.42 -10.41
CA LYS A 117 10.96 3.20 -11.65
C LYS A 117 9.56 3.74 -11.94
N THR A 118 8.51 2.92 -11.78
CA THR A 118 7.12 3.33 -11.99
C THR A 118 6.67 4.38 -10.98
N LEU A 119 7.20 4.32 -9.77
CA LEU A 119 6.95 5.31 -8.73
C LEU A 119 7.78 6.59 -8.88
N GLY A 120 8.70 6.63 -9.86
CA GLY A 120 9.61 7.77 -10.07
C GLY A 120 10.73 7.84 -9.04
N MET A 121 11.04 6.72 -8.37
CA MET A 121 12.08 6.64 -7.36
C MET A 121 13.38 6.10 -7.96
N THR A 122 14.49 6.61 -7.45
CA THR A 122 15.81 6.09 -7.86
C THR A 122 16.09 4.78 -7.14
N TYR A 123 16.57 3.79 -7.89
CA TYR A 123 17.03 2.54 -7.30
C TYR A 123 18.24 2.79 -6.39
N PRO A 124 18.27 2.26 -5.16
CA PRO A 124 19.40 2.43 -4.27
C PRO A 124 20.63 1.74 -4.87
N ARG A 125 21.60 2.56 -5.25
CA ARG A 125 22.91 2.08 -5.73
C ARG A 125 23.89 2.02 -4.57
N ILE A 126 25.02 1.35 -4.79
CA ILE A 126 26.17 1.29 -3.89
C ILE A 126 26.44 2.67 -3.31
N ARG A 127 26.47 2.80 -1.99
CA ARG A 127 26.95 4.00 -1.31
C ARG A 127 28.23 3.65 -0.56
N GLU A 128 29.30 4.30 -0.88
CA GLU A 128 30.48 4.35 -0.04
C GLU A 128 30.14 5.21 1.18
N CYS A 129 30.23 4.64 2.38
CA CYS A 129 30.24 5.47 3.58
C CYS A 129 31.63 6.08 3.70
N ALA A 130 31.76 7.40 3.51
CA ALA A 130 32.93 8.12 3.93
C ALA A 130 33.08 7.94 5.45
N HIS A 131 34.21 7.43 5.88
CA HIS A 131 34.56 7.41 7.28
C HIS A 131 34.71 8.86 7.77
N THR A 132 33.91 9.26 8.76
CA THR A 132 34.22 10.35 9.68
C THR A 132 35.12 9.82 10.77
#